data_4cc3d4bd9d4ca7035471d18ed2c26297
#
_entry.id   4cc3d4bd9d4ca7035471d18ed2c26297
#
_cell.length_a   1.000
_cell.length_b   1.000
_cell.length_c   1.000
_cell.angle_alpha   90.00
_cell.angle_beta   90.00
_cell.angle_gamma   90.00
#
_symmetry.space_group_name_H-M   'P 1'
#
loop_
_entity.id
_entity.type
_entity.pdbx_description
1 polymer ?
#
loop_
_entity_poly.entity_id
_entity_poly.type
_entity_poly.pdbx_seq_one_letter_code
_entity_poly.pdbx_strand_id
1 'polypeptide(L)'
;MTDAPSSPCGQHEALLEALRQTLGAAAILRPDAHDSLDRYQVDWRKRYHGQALAIVRPASTDEVAAVVRLCARHRVSIVPQGGNTSLVGGSVPDDSGQQIVLNLGRLNRVLAVDAANLSMTVQAGCLLAEVQRAADEAGLLFPLSLASEGSCTIGGNLATNAGGTQVLRYGTARELCLGLEAVTAQGEIWDGLKS
;
A
#
# COMPACT_ATOMS: atom_id res chain seq x y z
N MET A 1 25.74 28.20 16.79
CA MET A 1 24.89 28.56 15.64
C MET A 1 23.72 27.57 15.67
N THR A 2 22.60 28.01 16.22
CA THR A 2 21.38 27.20 16.28
C THR A 2 20.66 27.41 14.95
N ASP A 3 20.62 26.36 14.13
CA ASP A 3 19.80 26.33 12.91
C ASP A 3 18.33 26.64 13.29
N ALA A 4 17.81 27.73 12.78
CA ALA A 4 16.41 28.07 12.92
C ALA A 4 15.60 26.95 12.23
N PRO A 5 14.48 26.48 12.84
CA PRO A 5 13.65 25.46 12.20
C PRO A 5 13.16 26.01 10.85
N SER A 6 13.52 25.32 9.76
CA SER A 6 13.01 25.62 8.42
C SER A 6 11.48 25.63 8.45
N SER A 7 10.86 26.57 7.74
CA SER A 7 9.39 26.66 7.68
C SER A 7 8.82 25.30 7.19
N PRO A 8 7.62 24.90 7.66
CA PRO A 8 6.99 23.64 7.22
C PRO A 8 6.94 23.46 5.69
N CYS A 9 6.77 24.54 4.95
CA CYS A 9 6.79 24.55 3.49
C CYS A 9 8.17 24.16 2.92
N GLY A 10 9.27 24.64 3.50
CA GLY A 10 10.62 24.27 3.06
C GLY A 10 10.97 22.81 3.36
N GLN A 11 10.47 22.26 4.47
CA GLN A 11 10.67 20.84 4.81
C GLN A 11 9.92 19.90 3.84
N HIS A 12 8.70 20.27 3.43
CA HIS A 12 7.92 19.50 2.48
C HIS A 12 8.57 19.47 1.09
N GLU A 13 9.05 20.60 0.58
CA GLU A 13 9.73 20.63 -0.72
C GLU A 13 11.04 19.83 -0.68
N ALA A 14 11.81 19.89 0.40
CA ALA A 14 13.00 19.07 0.57
C ALA A 14 12.69 17.57 0.59
N LEU A 15 11.59 17.16 1.26
CA LEU A 15 11.12 15.77 1.23
C LEU A 15 10.75 15.36 -0.19
N LEU A 16 9.92 16.17 -0.89
CA LEU A 16 9.44 15.84 -2.22
C LEU A 16 10.60 15.71 -3.23
N GLU A 17 11.61 16.56 -3.10
CA GLU A 17 12.80 16.47 -3.95
C GLU A 17 13.62 15.20 -3.65
N ALA A 18 13.83 14.85 -2.37
CA ALA A 18 14.48 13.61 -1.98
C ALA A 18 13.72 12.37 -2.47
N LEU A 19 12.40 12.39 -2.41
CA LEU A 19 11.55 11.32 -2.95
C LEU A 19 11.68 11.20 -4.48
N ARG A 20 11.74 12.34 -5.22
CA ARG A 20 11.95 12.33 -6.67
C ARG A 20 13.31 11.75 -7.05
N GLN A 21 14.35 12.11 -6.31
CA GLN A 21 15.68 11.57 -6.54
C GLN A 21 15.75 10.06 -6.28
N THR A 22 14.99 9.56 -5.31
CA THR A 22 14.99 8.16 -4.91
C THR A 22 14.15 7.26 -5.83
N LEU A 23 12.95 7.71 -6.20
CA LEU A 23 11.97 6.89 -6.94
C LEU A 23 11.77 7.30 -8.40
N GLY A 24 12.25 8.48 -8.78
CA GLY A 24 11.93 9.12 -10.06
C GLY A 24 10.61 9.90 -10.03
N ALA A 25 10.50 10.91 -10.87
CA ALA A 25 9.36 11.83 -10.91
C ALA A 25 8.01 11.14 -11.19
N ALA A 26 8.00 10.11 -12.03
CA ALA A 26 6.78 9.36 -12.40
C ALA A 26 6.16 8.57 -11.23
N ALA A 27 6.90 8.35 -10.15
CA ALA A 27 6.39 7.68 -8.96
C ALA A 27 5.65 8.63 -7.98
N ILE A 28 5.68 9.94 -8.23
CA ILE A 28 5.16 10.96 -7.32
C ILE A 28 4.10 11.79 -8.05
N LEU A 29 2.87 11.76 -7.54
CA LEU A 29 1.77 12.56 -8.03
C LEU A 29 1.50 13.69 -7.04
N ARG A 30 1.36 14.92 -7.54
CA ARG A 30 1.03 16.11 -6.75
C ARG A 30 -0.37 16.61 -7.04
N PRO A 31 -1.04 17.28 -6.09
CA PRO A 31 -2.38 17.84 -6.28
C PRO A 31 -2.50 18.92 -7.38
N ASP A 32 -1.38 19.48 -7.79
CA ASP A 32 -1.28 20.48 -8.87
C ASP A 32 -1.22 19.86 -10.28
N ALA A 33 -1.15 18.54 -10.39
CA ALA A 33 -1.27 17.84 -11.65
C ALA A 33 -2.71 17.97 -12.20
N HIS A 34 -2.85 18.09 -13.51
CA HIS A 34 -4.14 18.21 -14.21
C HIS A 34 -5.07 17.01 -14.03
N ASP A 35 -4.59 15.92 -13.40
CA ASP A 35 -5.37 14.72 -13.11
C ASP A 35 -5.99 14.81 -11.72
N SER A 36 -7.29 14.50 -11.62
CA SER A 36 -7.94 14.35 -10.33
C SER A 36 -7.28 13.24 -9.52
N LEU A 37 -6.82 13.56 -8.31
CA LEU A 37 -6.28 12.59 -7.34
C LEU A 37 -7.37 11.98 -6.45
N ASP A 38 -8.63 12.18 -6.76
CA ASP A 38 -9.79 11.72 -5.97
C ASP A 38 -9.71 10.23 -5.65
N ARG A 39 -9.26 9.41 -6.60
CA ARG A 39 -9.09 7.96 -6.39
C ARG A 39 -8.16 7.60 -5.23
N TYR A 40 -7.29 8.51 -4.80
CA TYR A 40 -6.38 8.33 -3.66
C TYR A 40 -6.82 9.07 -2.41
N GLN A 41 -7.67 10.09 -2.55
CA GLN A 41 -8.02 11.06 -1.51
C GLN A 41 -9.46 10.95 -1.04
N VAL A 42 -10.26 10.11 -1.71
CA VAL A 42 -11.69 9.91 -1.38
C VAL A 42 -11.94 8.42 -1.22
N ASP A 43 -12.65 8.02 -0.16
CA ASP A 43 -13.03 6.63 0.05
C ASP A 43 -14.13 6.18 -0.94
N TRP A 44 -14.31 4.86 -1.08
CA TRP A 44 -15.28 4.29 -2.01
C TRP A 44 -16.72 4.78 -1.78
N ARG A 45 -17.10 5.07 -0.53
CA ARG A 45 -18.45 5.59 -0.20
C ARG A 45 -18.57 7.10 -0.29
N LYS A 46 -17.49 7.80 -0.61
CA LYS A 46 -17.41 9.28 -0.64
C LYS A 46 -17.79 9.93 0.70
N ARG A 47 -17.50 9.25 1.81
CA ARG A 47 -17.73 9.73 3.17
C ARG A 47 -16.52 10.39 3.78
N TYR A 48 -15.35 9.91 3.41
CA TYR A 48 -14.05 10.42 3.85
C TYR A 48 -13.37 11.07 2.65
N HIS A 49 -13.01 12.31 2.82
CA HIS A 49 -12.27 13.13 1.87
C HIS A 49 -11.05 13.68 2.58
N GLY A 50 -9.97 13.87 1.88
CA GLY A 50 -8.79 14.49 2.43
C GLY A 50 -7.89 15.07 1.34
N GLN A 51 -6.77 15.65 1.77
CA GLN A 51 -5.75 16.21 0.89
C GLN A 51 -4.39 15.64 1.24
N ALA A 52 -3.72 15.07 0.27
CA ALA A 52 -2.35 14.60 0.44
C ALA A 52 -1.34 15.67 0.00
N LEU A 53 -0.19 15.71 0.66
CA LEU A 53 0.99 16.45 0.18
C LEU A 53 1.45 15.90 -1.17
N ALA A 54 1.48 14.59 -1.30
CA ALA A 54 1.73 13.86 -2.54
C ALA A 54 1.27 12.40 -2.41
N ILE A 55 1.03 11.75 -3.55
CA ILE A 55 0.84 10.31 -3.66
C ILE A 55 2.16 9.71 -4.12
N VAL A 56 2.74 8.81 -3.32
CA VAL A 56 4.01 8.15 -3.60
C VAL A 56 3.76 6.69 -3.94
N ARG A 57 4.29 6.23 -5.07
CA ARG A 57 3.99 4.91 -5.66
C ARG A 57 5.28 4.11 -5.88
N PRO A 58 5.85 3.49 -4.84
CA PRO A 58 7.04 2.67 -4.96
C PRO A 58 6.77 1.40 -5.78
N ALA A 59 7.84 0.86 -6.39
CA ALA A 59 7.81 -0.35 -7.21
C ALA A 59 8.58 -1.53 -6.59
N SER A 60 9.22 -1.32 -5.45
CA SER A 60 9.95 -2.37 -4.71
C SER A 60 9.85 -2.16 -3.20
N THR A 61 10.14 -3.21 -2.42
CA THR A 61 10.21 -3.15 -0.96
C THR A 61 11.30 -2.19 -0.49
N ASP A 62 12.44 -2.15 -1.18
CA ASP A 62 13.52 -1.21 -0.88
C ASP A 62 13.08 0.26 -1.07
N GLU A 63 12.31 0.54 -2.13
CA GLU A 63 11.73 1.85 -2.35
C GLU A 63 10.72 2.21 -1.24
N VAL A 64 9.88 1.27 -0.79
CA VAL A 64 8.98 1.48 0.37
C VAL A 64 9.78 1.84 1.61
N ALA A 65 10.84 1.09 1.91
CA ALA A 65 11.71 1.33 3.04
C ALA A 65 12.39 2.71 2.95
N ALA A 66 12.83 3.10 1.77
CA ALA A 66 13.42 4.43 1.53
C ALA A 66 12.41 5.56 1.76
N VAL A 67 11.16 5.42 1.27
CA VAL A 67 10.07 6.39 1.51
C VAL A 67 9.80 6.53 2.99
N VAL A 68 9.65 5.42 3.73
CA VAL A 68 9.41 5.45 5.18
C VAL A 68 10.52 6.19 5.92
N ARG A 69 11.80 5.89 5.62
CA ARG A 69 12.95 6.59 6.23
C ARG A 69 12.98 8.09 5.89
N LEU A 70 12.65 8.46 4.66
CA LEU A 70 12.59 9.86 4.24
C LEU A 70 11.47 10.61 4.99
N CYS A 71 10.26 10.05 5.02
CA CYS A 71 9.13 10.63 5.74
C CYS A 71 9.41 10.77 7.24
N ALA A 72 10.02 9.76 7.87
CA ALA A 72 10.40 9.79 9.28
C ALA A 72 11.42 10.93 9.57
N ARG A 73 12.45 11.09 8.73
CA ARG A 73 13.45 12.18 8.86
C ARG A 73 12.82 13.56 8.74
N HIS A 74 11.85 13.72 7.85
CA HIS A 74 11.16 14.99 7.64
C HIS A 74 9.92 15.16 8.53
N ARG A 75 9.61 14.18 9.40
CA ARG A 75 8.44 14.17 10.31
C ARG A 75 7.11 14.34 9.58
N VAL A 76 6.99 13.72 8.42
CA VAL A 76 5.76 13.70 7.61
C VAL A 76 5.07 12.36 7.78
N SER A 77 3.78 12.40 8.10
CA SER A 77 2.95 11.19 8.29
C SER A 77 2.69 10.47 6.97
N ILE A 78 2.58 9.15 7.07
CA ILE A 78 2.28 8.27 5.93
C ILE A 78 0.90 7.64 6.13
N VAL A 79 0.10 7.66 5.07
CA VAL A 79 -1.16 6.90 4.95
C VAL A 79 -0.93 5.76 3.97
N PRO A 80 -0.76 4.51 4.44
CA PRO A 80 -0.61 3.36 3.56
C PRO A 80 -1.92 3.09 2.81
N GLN A 81 -1.83 2.82 1.50
CA GLN A 81 -3.00 2.57 0.68
C GLN A 81 -2.76 1.43 -0.31
N GLY A 82 -3.71 0.49 -0.37
CA GLY A 82 -3.83 -0.50 -1.42
C GLY A 82 -4.87 -0.08 -2.47
N GLY A 83 -5.96 -0.84 -2.60
CA GLY A 83 -7.05 -0.60 -3.56
C GLY A 83 -8.08 0.45 -3.12
N ASN A 84 -7.92 1.09 -1.96
CA ASN A 84 -8.83 2.09 -1.38
C ASN A 84 -10.31 1.62 -1.29
N THR A 85 -10.52 0.33 -1.00
CA THR A 85 -11.83 -0.30 -0.90
C THR A 85 -12.37 -0.38 0.53
N SER A 86 -11.64 0.15 1.52
CA SER A 86 -12.04 0.18 2.92
C SER A 86 -13.23 1.12 3.14
N LEU A 87 -14.04 0.79 4.17
CA LEU A 87 -15.26 1.52 4.51
C LEU A 87 -15.10 2.41 5.76
N VAL A 88 -13.88 2.47 6.32
CA VAL A 88 -13.61 3.14 7.62
C VAL A 88 -12.61 4.29 7.51
N GLY A 89 -12.28 4.71 6.29
CA GLY A 89 -11.44 5.88 6.03
C GLY A 89 -9.94 5.70 6.31
N GLY A 90 -9.47 4.53 6.75
CA GLY A 90 -8.08 4.30 7.17
C GLY A 90 -7.03 4.40 6.05
N SER A 91 -7.44 4.47 4.80
CA SER A 91 -6.56 4.66 3.63
C SER A 91 -6.70 6.05 2.98
N VAL A 92 -7.46 6.96 3.59
CA VAL A 92 -7.67 8.33 3.11
C VAL A 92 -6.87 9.29 3.99
N PRO A 93 -6.13 10.26 3.43
CA PRO A 93 -5.42 11.27 4.22
C PRO A 93 -6.42 12.21 4.92
N ASP A 94 -5.94 13.00 5.87
CA ASP A 94 -6.71 14.10 6.46
C ASP A 94 -6.74 15.33 5.53
N ASP A 95 -7.45 16.39 5.96
CA ASP A 95 -7.60 17.63 5.18
C ASP A 95 -6.40 18.58 5.28
N SER A 96 -5.35 18.21 6.01
CA SER A 96 -4.21 19.12 6.27
C SER A 96 -3.32 19.38 5.05
N GLY A 97 -3.33 18.48 4.06
CA GLY A 97 -2.39 18.54 2.94
C GLY A 97 -0.93 18.23 3.33
N GLN A 98 -0.70 17.66 4.53
CA GLN A 98 0.64 17.42 5.07
C GLN A 98 1.05 15.95 5.09
N GLN A 99 0.16 15.05 4.69
CA GLN A 99 0.41 13.60 4.70
C GLN A 99 0.81 13.08 3.32
N ILE A 100 1.70 12.10 3.30
CA ILE A 100 2.00 11.30 2.09
C ILE A 100 1.03 10.12 2.04
N VAL A 101 0.34 9.93 0.93
CA VAL A 101 -0.30 8.65 0.61
C VAL A 101 0.72 7.73 -0.02
N LEU A 102 1.03 6.61 0.64
CA LEU A 102 1.93 5.57 0.15
C LEU A 102 1.10 4.48 -0.53
N ASN A 103 0.91 4.59 -1.84
CA ASN A 103 0.09 3.64 -2.59
C ASN A 103 0.95 2.49 -3.14
N LEU A 104 0.60 1.25 -2.77
CA LEU A 104 1.35 0.04 -3.10
C LEU A 104 0.91 -0.60 -4.43
N GLY A 105 0.07 0.04 -5.23
CA GLY A 105 -0.48 -0.53 -6.45
C GLY A 105 0.53 -0.90 -7.55
N ARG A 106 1.80 -0.47 -7.45
CA ARG A 106 2.89 -0.92 -8.36
C ARG A 106 3.58 -2.21 -7.90
N LEU A 107 3.37 -2.63 -6.66
CA LEU A 107 3.82 -3.90 -6.11
C LEU A 107 2.75 -4.96 -6.37
N ASN A 108 2.51 -5.34 -7.63
CA ASN A 108 1.33 -6.06 -8.09
C ASN A 108 1.61 -7.40 -8.75
N ARG A 109 2.76 -8.00 -8.49
CA ARG A 109 3.15 -9.27 -9.14
C ARG A 109 2.85 -10.48 -8.25
N VAL A 110 2.41 -11.57 -8.87
CA VAL A 110 2.54 -12.94 -8.35
C VAL A 110 3.98 -13.36 -8.59
N LEU A 111 4.72 -13.63 -7.53
CA LEU A 111 6.15 -13.94 -7.59
C LEU A 111 6.40 -15.43 -7.76
N ALA A 112 5.60 -16.28 -7.09
CA ALA A 112 5.70 -17.73 -7.19
C ALA A 112 4.36 -18.38 -6.85
N VAL A 113 4.08 -19.52 -7.48
CA VAL A 113 3.01 -20.46 -7.12
C VAL A 113 3.66 -21.81 -6.88
N ASP A 114 3.53 -22.32 -5.66
CA ASP A 114 3.99 -23.65 -5.26
C ASP A 114 2.79 -24.58 -5.09
N ALA A 115 2.44 -25.30 -6.14
CA ALA A 115 1.29 -26.19 -6.15
C ALA A 115 1.47 -27.40 -5.20
N ALA A 116 2.72 -27.82 -4.93
CA ALA A 116 3.00 -28.95 -4.04
C ALA A 116 2.73 -28.60 -2.57
N ASN A 117 3.08 -27.36 -2.17
CA ASN A 117 2.85 -26.84 -0.82
C ASN A 117 1.54 -26.07 -0.69
N LEU A 118 0.72 -25.99 -1.75
CA LEU A 118 -0.53 -25.23 -1.79
C LEU A 118 -0.34 -23.77 -1.33
N SER A 119 0.74 -23.15 -1.77
CA SER A 119 1.09 -21.79 -1.37
C SER A 119 1.49 -20.91 -2.55
N MET A 120 1.42 -19.60 -2.38
CA MET A 120 1.91 -18.64 -3.35
C MET A 120 2.55 -17.44 -2.66
N THR A 121 3.52 -16.83 -3.33
CA THR A 121 4.13 -15.57 -2.90
C THR A 121 3.68 -14.46 -3.83
N VAL A 122 3.07 -13.43 -3.26
CA VAL A 122 2.53 -12.29 -4.02
C VAL A 122 2.93 -10.96 -3.38
N GLN A 123 3.04 -9.92 -4.18
CA GLN A 123 3.29 -8.57 -3.70
C GLN A 123 2.02 -7.95 -3.11
N ALA A 124 2.17 -7.03 -2.14
CA ALA A 124 1.09 -6.46 -1.36
C ALA A 124 0.02 -5.72 -2.19
N GLY A 125 0.38 -5.12 -3.31
CA GLY A 125 -0.51 -4.42 -4.23
C GLY A 125 -1.17 -5.32 -5.29
N CYS A 126 -0.92 -6.64 -5.25
CA CYS A 126 -1.58 -7.58 -6.16
C CYS A 126 -3.09 -7.62 -5.90
N LEU A 127 -3.88 -7.53 -6.96
CA LEU A 127 -5.34 -7.59 -6.85
C LEU A 127 -5.79 -9.00 -6.45
N LEU A 128 -6.83 -9.10 -5.64
CA LEU A 128 -7.38 -10.40 -5.24
C LEU A 128 -7.80 -11.23 -6.46
N ALA A 129 -8.44 -10.63 -7.45
CA ALA A 129 -8.83 -11.32 -8.69
C ALA A 129 -7.62 -11.92 -9.45
N GLU A 130 -6.48 -11.24 -9.46
CA GLU A 130 -5.25 -11.78 -10.10
C GLU A 130 -4.67 -12.97 -9.32
N VAL A 131 -4.77 -12.94 -7.99
CA VAL A 131 -4.35 -14.05 -7.13
C VAL A 131 -5.25 -15.27 -7.33
N GLN A 132 -6.57 -15.05 -7.41
CA GLN A 132 -7.55 -16.11 -7.72
C GLN A 132 -7.28 -16.73 -9.10
N ARG A 133 -7.04 -15.89 -10.12
CA ARG A 133 -6.70 -16.34 -11.46
C ARG A 133 -5.42 -17.18 -11.49
N ALA A 134 -4.36 -16.73 -10.79
CA ALA A 134 -3.11 -17.47 -10.72
C ALA A 134 -3.25 -18.83 -9.99
N ALA A 135 -4.12 -18.92 -9.00
CA ALA A 135 -4.45 -20.18 -8.35
C ALA A 135 -5.22 -21.13 -9.31
N ASP A 136 -6.23 -20.60 -10.01
CA ASP A 136 -7.05 -21.36 -10.96
C ASP A 136 -6.20 -21.93 -12.13
N GLU A 137 -5.28 -21.13 -12.68
CA GLU A 137 -4.33 -21.57 -13.71
C GLU A 137 -3.42 -22.72 -13.22
N ALA A 138 -3.19 -22.82 -11.90
CA ALA A 138 -2.47 -23.93 -11.28
C ALA A 138 -3.37 -25.11 -10.88
N GLY A 139 -4.67 -25.08 -11.20
CA GLY A 139 -5.66 -26.08 -10.80
C GLY A 139 -6.02 -26.02 -9.31
N LEU A 140 -5.84 -24.87 -8.66
CA LEU A 140 -6.03 -24.66 -7.23
C LEU A 140 -7.09 -23.58 -6.97
N LEU A 141 -7.58 -23.48 -5.74
CA LEU A 141 -8.50 -22.46 -5.27
C LEU A 141 -7.81 -21.53 -4.28
N PHE A 142 -7.85 -20.22 -4.52
CA PHE A 142 -7.56 -19.23 -3.48
C PHE A 142 -8.89 -18.83 -2.80
N PRO A 143 -9.13 -19.25 -1.54
CA PRO A 143 -10.49 -19.29 -0.98
C PRO A 143 -10.95 -17.99 -0.31
N LEU A 144 -10.42 -16.84 -0.70
CA LEU A 144 -10.91 -15.53 -0.28
C LEU A 144 -11.78 -14.96 -1.39
N SER A 145 -13.05 -14.64 -1.09
CA SER A 145 -13.98 -14.04 -2.04
C SER A 145 -14.67 -12.82 -1.41
N LEU A 146 -14.47 -11.66 -2.05
CA LEU A 146 -14.93 -10.35 -1.60
C LEU A 146 -15.69 -9.64 -2.73
N ALA A 147 -16.67 -8.81 -2.39
CA ALA A 147 -17.36 -7.99 -3.39
C ALA A 147 -16.42 -7.03 -4.15
N SER A 148 -15.26 -6.71 -3.56
CA SER A 148 -14.24 -5.80 -4.12
C SER A 148 -13.06 -6.54 -4.76
N GLU A 149 -13.15 -7.82 -5.11
CA GLU A 149 -12.03 -8.65 -5.58
C GLU A 149 -11.29 -8.07 -6.79
N GLY A 150 -11.98 -7.36 -7.68
CA GLY A 150 -11.36 -6.66 -8.81
C GLY A 150 -10.62 -5.37 -8.46
N SER A 151 -10.66 -4.93 -7.19
CA SER A 151 -10.06 -3.64 -6.77
C SER A 151 -9.27 -3.74 -5.47
N CYS A 152 -9.62 -4.65 -4.55
CA CYS A 152 -8.89 -4.83 -3.30
C CYS A 152 -7.55 -5.52 -3.54
N THR A 153 -6.57 -5.23 -2.69
CA THR A 153 -5.22 -5.78 -2.78
C THR A 153 -4.92 -6.72 -1.62
N ILE A 154 -4.04 -7.67 -1.82
CA ILE A 154 -3.69 -8.67 -0.79
C ILE A 154 -3.15 -8.00 0.49
N GLY A 155 -2.26 -7.00 0.37
CA GLY A 155 -1.77 -6.27 1.54
C GLY A 155 -2.89 -5.56 2.31
N GLY A 156 -3.86 -4.98 1.61
CA GLY A 156 -5.05 -4.38 2.22
C GLY A 156 -5.94 -5.42 2.90
N ASN A 157 -6.16 -6.57 2.26
CA ASN A 157 -6.95 -7.66 2.83
C ASN A 157 -6.33 -8.21 4.11
N LEU A 158 -5.00 -8.37 4.15
CA LEU A 158 -4.27 -8.80 5.36
C LEU A 158 -4.30 -7.72 6.45
N ALA A 159 -4.09 -6.45 6.10
CA ALA A 159 -4.10 -5.34 7.06
C ALA A 159 -5.44 -5.21 7.78
N THR A 160 -6.56 -5.42 7.07
CA THR A 160 -7.92 -5.31 7.61
C THR A 160 -8.52 -6.65 8.05
N ASN A 161 -7.80 -7.75 7.87
CA ASN A 161 -8.28 -9.11 8.12
C ASN A 161 -9.60 -9.41 7.39
N ALA A 162 -9.61 -9.22 6.08
CA ALA A 162 -10.80 -9.40 5.27
C ALA A 162 -11.38 -10.83 5.38
N GLY A 163 -12.70 -10.94 5.61
CA GLY A 163 -13.39 -12.23 5.78
C GLY A 163 -13.96 -12.76 4.47
N GLY A 164 -14.93 -12.07 3.91
CA GLY A 164 -15.63 -12.49 2.70
C GLY A 164 -16.67 -13.58 2.92
N THR A 165 -17.16 -14.17 1.82
CA THR A 165 -18.30 -15.10 1.85
C THR A 165 -17.93 -16.54 2.22
N GLN A 166 -16.64 -16.89 2.14
CA GLN A 166 -16.15 -18.25 2.39
C GLN A 166 -15.49 -18.44 3.76
N VAL A 167 -15.54 -17.40 4.60
CA VAL A 167 -14.84 -17.32 5.90
C VAL A 167 -15.19 -18.49 6.85
N LEU A 168 -16.42 -18.98 6.83
CA LEU A 168 -16.85 -20.08 7.72
C LEU A 168 -16.11 -21.39 7.45
N ARG A 169 -15.65 -21.61 6.24
CA ARG A 169 -14.92 -22.82 5.86
C ARG A 169 -13.40 -22.63 5.86
N TYR A 170 -12.92 -21.50 5.35
CA TYR A 170 -11.52 -21.32 5.02
C TYR A 170 -10.81 -20.27 5.87
N GLY A 171 -11.56 -19.58 6.74
CA GLY A 171 -11.02 -18.54 7.59
C GLY A 171 -10.92 -17.17 6.89
N THR A 172 -10.35 -16.23 7.60
CA THR A 172 -10.10 -14.86 7.16
C THR A 172 -8.77 -14.73 6.42
N ALA A 173 -8.50 -13.57 5.83
CA ALA A 173 -7.26 -13.32 5.09
C ALA A 173 -5.99 -13.61 5.93
N ARG A 174 -5.99 -13.30 7.23
CA ARG A 174 -4.83 -13.56 8.11
C ARG A 174 -4.62 -15.04 8.38
N GLU A 175 -5.68 -15.84 8.46
CA GLU A 175 -5.60 -17.28 8.64
C GLU A 175 -5.05 -17.99 7.41
N LEU A 176 -5.17 -17.38 6.23
CA LEU A 176 -4.58 -17.86 4.98
C LEU A 176 -3.12 -17.42 4.79
N CYS A 177 -2.57 -16.60 5.69
CA CYS A 177 -1.24 -16.05 5.57
C CYS A 177 -0.20 -16.93 6.26
N LEU A 178 0.76 -17.45 5.50
CA LEU A 178 1.84 -18.29 5.99
C LEU A 178 3.09 -17.49 6.39
N GLY A 179 3.30 -16.34 5.77
CA GLY A 179 4.45 -15.49 6.03
C GLY A 179 4.27 -14.10 5.44
N LEU A 180 5.02 -13.13 5.95
CA LEU A 180 4.96 -11.73 5.53
C LEU A 180 6.36 -11.16 5.32
N GLU A 181 6.51 -10.33 4.30
CA GLU A 181 7.53 -9.30 4.25
C GLU A 181 6.88 -7.97 4.64
N ALA A 182 7.50 -7.23 5.54
CA ALA A 182 6.97 -5.95 6.02
C ALA A 182 8.07 -4.90 6.17
N VAL A 183 7.70 -3.63 5.98
CA VAL A 183 8.55 -2.48 6.27
C VAL A 183 8.07 -1.85 7.57
N THR A 184 8.97 -1.75 8.55
CA THR A 184 8.66 -1.14 9.86
C THR A 184 8.55 0.38 9.76
N ALA A 185 8.05 1.03 10.82
CA ALA A 185 8.01 2.50 10.92
C ALA A 185 9.40 3.15 10.91
N GLN A 186 10.46 2.40 11.18
CA GLN A 186 11.86 2.82 11.08
C GLN A 186 12.43 2.66 9.66
N GLY A 187 11.66 2.05 8.75
CA GLY A 187 12.09 1.73 7.38
C GLY A 187 13.01 0.51 7.31
N GLU A 188 12.95 -0.38 8.31
CA GLU A 188 13.62 -1.67 8.29
C GLU A 188 12.75 -2.68 7.55
N ILE A 189 13.37 -3.53 6.74
CA ILE A 189 12.68 -4.62 6.06
C ILE A 189 12.73 -5.85 6.95
N TRP A 190 11.58 -6.33 7.39
CA TRP A 190 11.43 -7.60 8.05
C TRP A 190 10.98 -8.65 7.03
N ASP A 191 11.84 -9.64 6.78
CA ASP A 191 11.60 -10.72 5.84
C ASP A 191 11.20 -11.99 6.60
N GLY A 192 9.91 -12.26 6.68
CA GLY A 192 9.33 -13.46 7.27
C GLY A 192 8.88 -14.48 6.21
N LEU A 193 9.40 -14.38 4.96
CA LEU A 193 9.13 -15.34 3.87
C LEU A 193 10.19 -16.41 3.78
N LYS A 194 11.35 -16.21 4.41
CA LYS A 194 12.43 -17.20 4.46
C LYS A 194 12.21 -18.12 5.68
N SER A 195 12.04 -19.40 5.41
CA SER A 195 12.06 -20.48 6.40
C SER A 195 13.49 -20.93 6.66
#